data_4ac1b6e8187c6806bb585e42e1b6ec19
#
_entry.id   4ac1b6e8187c6806bb585e42e1b6ec19
#
_cell.length_a   1.000
_cell.length_b   1.000
_cell.length_c   1.000
_cell.angle_alpha   90.00
_cell.angle_beta   90.00
_cell.angle_gamma   90.00
#
_symmetry.space_group_name_H-M   'P 1'
#
loop_
_entity.id
_entity.type
_entity.pdbx_description
1 polymer ?
#
loop_
_entity_poly.entity_id
_entity_poly.type
_entity_poly.pdbx_seq_one_letter_code
_entity_poly.pdbx_strand_id
1 'polypeptide(L)'
;MFRAVLVLAVVGQAALAQYGRPSGSQSGSFPPYEATISIAEKVRPLATTWTPGANPLPPHLYRTGAKREDLEKHRLPLGILVVKDHIVLPERFDARDRWPECPSLKQIRNQGCCGSCWAISAAETFTDRWCIHSEDKDQFSFGAYDLLSCCHSCGDGCQGGNLGPAWQFWVQRGVSSGGPYNSRQGCHPYPVDVCHSADEDADTPKCTRKCQSTYNVTNVSDDRRFGRVAYSVAQDEERIKEEIFRNGPVQVSFDVYLDFKAYKTGVYRHVFGPMEGGHAVKMIGWGVENGTKYWLCSNSWGEDWGDHGFFKIVRGENHLGIESDVHAGLPHYRKHKEMFEYDY
;
A
#
# COMPACT_ATOMS: atom_id res chain seq x y z
N MET A 1 29.02 -64.85 34.00
CA MET A 1 29.84 -63.61 34.04
C MET A 1 29.37 -62.69 32.94
N PHE A 2 28.47 -61.77 33.24
CA PHE A 2 28.01 -60.71 32.28
C PHE A 2 28.46 -59.37 32.84
N ARG A 3 29.30 -58.68 32.09
CA ARG A 3 29.72 -57.31 32.42
C ARG A 3 28.66 -56.33 31.80
N ALA A 4 28.07 -55.55 32.69
CA ALA A 4 27.22 -54.41 32.31
C ALA A 4 28.10 -53.21 31.91
N VAL A 5 27.82 -52.60 30.73
CA VAL A 5 28.45 -51.38 30.30
C VAL A 5 27.48 -50.24 30.63
N LEU A 6 27.93 -49.35 31.51
CA LEU A 6 27.21 -48.10 31.86
C LEU A 6 27.47 -47.06 30.80
N VAL A 7 26.42 -46.57 30.14
CA VAL A 7 26.48 -45.41 29.26
C VAL A 7 26.05 -44.16 30.03
N LEU A 8 27.00 -43.27 30.28
CA LEU A 8 26.76 -41.95 30.88
C LEU A 8 26.20 -41.00 29.79
N ALA A 9 24.96 -40.56 29.96
CA ALA A 9 24.38 -39.48 29.18
C ALA A 9 24.82 -38.13 29.77
N VAL A 10 25.54 -37.35 28.99
CA VAL A 10 25.89 -35.96 29.31
C VAL A 10 24.72 -35.07 28.88
N VAL A 11 24.03 -34.50 29.88
CA VAL A 11 22.98 -33.49 29.65
C VAL A 11 23.67 -32.14 29.49
N GLY A 12 23.71 -31.63 28.29
CA GLY A 12 24.15 -30.25 28.02
C GLY A 12 23.06 -29.25 28.39
N GLN A 13 23.32 -28.43 29.39
CA GLN A 13 22.47 -27.26 29.70
C GLN A 13 22.72 -26.15 28.66
N ALA A 14 21.69 -25.82 27.90
CA ALA A 14 21.69 -24.63 27.06
C ALA A 14 21.47 -23.39 27.94
N ALA A 15 22.43 -22.49 27.93
CA ALA A 15 22.35 -21.20 28.60
C ALA A 15 21.38 -20.26 27.80
N LEU A 16 20.28 -19.89 28.46
CA LEU A 16 19.41 -18.81 27.99
C LEU A 16 20.14 -17.47 28.24
N ALA A 17 20.59 -16.86 27.15
CA ALA A 17 21.12 -15.51 27.19
C ALA A 17 19.94 -14.54 27.33
N GLN A 18 19.90 -13.82 28.46
CA GLN A 18 18.99 -12.69 28.70
C GLN A 18 19.42 -11.52 27.82
N TYR A 19 18.57 -11.13 26.87
CA TYR A 19 18.72 -9.88 26.14
C TYR A 19 18.21 -8.71 27.00
N GLY A 20 19.14 -7.87 27.46
CA GLY A 20 18.86 -6.61 28.15
C GLY A 20 18.24 -5.60 27.18
N ARG A 21 17.23 -4.86 27.63
CA ARG A 21 16.60 -3.73 26.92
C ARG A 21 17.64 -2.61 26.71
N PRO A 22 17.81 -2.06 25.50
CA PRO A 22 18.47 -0.77 25.33
C PRO A 22 17.47 0.35 25.55
N SER A 23 17.71 1.18 26.56
CA SER A 23 17.09 2.47 26.75
C SER A 23 17.86 3.50 25.92
N GLY A 24 17.23 4.11 24.92
CA GLY A 24 17.83 5.22 24.17
C GLY A 24 17.12 5.41 22.84
N SER A 25 16.39 6.52 22.70
CA SER A 25 15.83 7.03 21.46
C SER A 25 16.97 7.42 20.51
N GLN A 26 17.31 6.56 19.59
CA GLN A 26 18.12 6.90 18.41
C GLN A 26 17.33 6.54 17.17
N SER A 27 17.17 7.51 16.27
CA SER A 27 16.76 7.31 14.89
C SER A 27 17.88 6.52 14.16
N GLY A 28 17.95 5.23 14.43
CA GLY A 28 18.91 4.33 13.83
C GLY A 28 18.15 3.40 12.89
N SER A 29 18.62 3.29 11.65
CA SER A 29 18.24 2.24 10.73
C SER A 29 18.40 0.89 11.46
N PHE A 30 17.31 0.11 11.54
CA PHE A 30 17.38 -1.23 12.11
C PHE A 30 18.38 -2.08 11.30
N PRO A 31 19.25 -2.89 11.97
CA PRO A 31 20.13 -3.78 11.23
C PRO A 31 19.30 -4.78 10.40
N PRO A 32 19.80 -5.18 9.21
CA PRO A 32 19.11 -6.13 8.34
C PRO A 32 18.75 -7.39 9.11
N TYR A 33 17.48 -7.84 9.04
CA TYR A 33 17.07 -9.02 9.78
C TYR A 33 17.56 -10.29 9.07
N GLU A 34 18.18 -11.21 9.81
CA GLU A 34 18.80 -12.44 9.28
C GLU A 34 17.87 -13.28 8.40
N ALA A 35 16.56 -13.31 8.72
CA ALA A 35 15.57 -14.05 7.93
C ALA A 35 15.38 -13.47 6.53
N THR A 36 15.40 -12.12 6.37
CA THR A 36 15.32 -11.47 5.06
C THR A 36 16.60 -11.71 4.26
N ILE A 37 17.76 -11.75 4.90
CA ILE A 37 19.03 -12.11 4.29
C ILE A 37 18.96 -13.54 3.74
N SER A 38 18.49 -14.50 4.54
CA SER A 38 18.36 -15.91 4.13
C SER A 38 17.41 -16.07 2.91
N ILE A 39 16.32 -15.30 2.84
CA ILE A 39 15.45 -15.29 1.66
C ILE A 39 16.20 -14.72 0.46
N ALA A 40 16.87 -13.59 0.62
CA ALA A 40 17.61 -12.92 -0.44
C ALA A 40 18.73 -13.82 -1.02
N GLU A 41 19.42 -14.60 -0.20
CA GLU A 41 20.43 -15.57 -0.63
C GLU A 41 19.85 -16.69 -1.50
N LYS A 42 18.68 -17.22 -1.12
CA LYS A 42 17.97 -18.25 -1.90
C LYS A 42 17.44 -17.72 -3.22
N VAL A 43 16.98 -16.48 -3.23
CA VAL A 43 16.37 -15.81 -4.39
C VAL A 43 17.42 -15.34 -5.40
N ARG A 44 18.59 -14.88 -4.95
CA ARG A 44 19.63 -14.28 -5.80
C ARG A 44 20.03 -15.09 -7.04
N PRO A 45 20.19 -16.43 -6.98
CA PRO A 45 20.49 -17.21 -8.17
C PRO A 45 19.29 -17.39 -9.12
N LEU A 46 18.06 -17.11 -8.68
CA LEU A 46 16.82 -17.31 -9.43
C LEU A 46 16.31 -16.00 -10.06
N ALA A 47 16.54 -14.88 -9.40
CA ALA A 47 16.08 -13.58 -9.86
C ALA A 47 16.97 -13.06 -11.01
N THR A 48 16.36 -12.84 -12.18
CA THR A 48 17.05 -12.36 -13.37
C THR A 48 16.73 -10.93 -13.74
N THR A 49 15.60 -10.39 -13.24
CA THR A 49 15.10 -9.05 -13.59
C THR A 49 15.11 -8.09 -12.40
N TRP A 50 15.42 -8.58 -11.19
CA TRP A 50 15.43 -7.81 -9.96
C TRP A 50 16.52 -8.28 -8.99
N THR A 51 16.83 -7.43 -8.02
CA THR A 51 17.86 -7.68 -7.01
C THR A 51 17.21 -7.86 -5.65
N PRO A 52 17.36 -9.04 -5.03
CA PRO A 52 16.95 -9.25 -3.64
C PRO A 52 17.99 -8.69 -2.66
N GLY A 53 17.54 -8.30 -1.48
CA GLY A 53 18.41 -7.83 -0.41
C GLY A 53 17.73 -7.85 0.95
N ALA A 54 18.47 -7.46 1.98
CA ALA A 54 17.95 -7.32 3.33
C ALA A 54 17.05 -6.10 3.45
N ASN A 55 15.88 -6.28 4.03
CA ASN A 55 14.98 -5.24 4.46
C ASN A 55 14.96 -5.16 5.99
N PRO A 56 14.60 -4.01 6.61
CA PRO A 56 14.85 -3.79 8.04
C PRO A 56 14.01 -4.66 8.97
N LEU A 57 12.82 -5.08 8.54
CA LEU A 57 11.94 -5.90 9.37
C LEU A 57 12.01 -7.38 8.98
N PRO A 58 11.76 -8.29 9.94
CA PRO A 58 11.52 -9.71 9.65
C PRO A 58 10.36 -9.88 8.65
N PRO A 59 10.43 -10.91 7.77
CA PRO A 59 9.42 -11.11 6.73
C PRO A 59 7.98 -11.17 7.24
N HIS A 60 7.74 -11.79 8.40
CA HIS A 60 6.41 -11.93 9.00
C HIS A 60 5.81 -10.61 9.52
N LEU A 61 6.62 -9.55 9.68
CA LEU A 61 6.14 -8.22 10.08
C LEU A 61 5.72 -7.34 8.89
N TYR A 62 6.03 -7.73 7.66
CA TYR A 62 5.47 -7.10 6.46
C TYR A 62 4.06 -7.63 6.21
N ARG A 63 3.06 -6.95 6.77
CA ARG A 63 1.66 -7.37 6.74
C ARG A 63 1.03 -7.17 5.36
N THR A 64 0.16 -8.09 5.01
CA THR A 64 -0.78 -8.01 3.88
C THR A 64 -2.18 -7.75 4.40
N GLY A 65 -3.18 -7.51 3.55
CA GLY A 65 -4.54 -7.24 4.05
C GLY A 65 -5.55 -6.88 2.95
N ALA A 66 -5.25 -7.12 1.67
CA ALA A 66 -6.26 -7.05 0.63
C ALA A 66 -6.96 -8.41 0.51
N LYS A 67 -8.29 -8.41 0.60
CA LYS A 67 -9.11 -9.60 0.36
C LYS A 67 -9.29 -9.79 -1.14
N ARG A 68 -8.84 -10.93 -1.66
CA ARG A 68 -8.83 -11.22 -3.09
C ARG A 68 -9.67 -12.44 -3.49
N GLU A 69 -10.34 -13.06 -2.53
CA GLU A 69 -11.12 -14.29 -2.77
C GLU A 69 -12.35 -14.07 -3.65
N ASP A 70 -12.99 -12.88 -3.55
CA ASP A 70 -14.26 -12.58 -4.25
C ASP A 70 -14.17 -11.23 -4.99
N LEU A 71 -13.14 -11.01 -5.83
CA LEU A 71 -12.91 -9.73 -6.52
C LEU A 71 -14.14 -9.25 -7.31
N GLU A 72 -14.82 -10.15 -8.02
CA GLU A 72 -15.99 -9.80 -8.83
C GLU A 72 -17.16 -9.25 -7.98
N LYS A 73 -17.35 -9.76 -6.78
CA LYS A 73 -18.39 -9.30 -5.85
C LYS A 73 -18.15 -7.86 -5.39
N HIS A 74 -16.89 -7.46 -5.30
CA HIS A 74 -16.47 -6.16 -4.79
C HIS A 74 -16.02 -5.20 -5.89
N ARG A 75 -16.07 -5.64 -7.16
CA ARG A 75 -15.75 -4.83 -8.31
C ARG A 75 -16.77 -3.71 -8.48
N LEU A 76 -16.29 -2.50 -8.71
CA LEU A 76 -17.13 -1.37 -9.09
C LEU A 76 -17.52 -1.47 -10.58
N PRO A 77 -18.56 -0.76 -11.02
CA PRO A 77 -18.83 -0.62 -12.45
C PRO A 77 -17.58 -0.18 -13.21
N LEU A 78 -17.39 -0.70 -14.41
CA LEU A 78 -16.26 -0.29 -15.24
C LEU A 78 -16.38 1.19 -15.62
N GLY A 79 -15.32 1.95 -15.43
CA GLY A 79 -15.23 3.32 -15.89
C GLY A 79 -15.19 3.33 -17.40
N ILE A 80 -16.11 4.08 -18.02
CA ILE A 80 -16.08 4.34 -19.44
C ILE A 80 -15.24 5.61 -19.63
N LEU A 81 -13.97 5.44 -19.98
CA LEU A 81 -13.20 6.56 -20.52
C LEU A 81 -13.75 6.89 -21.89
N VAL A 82 -14.53 7.97 -21.95
CA VAL A 82 -14.94 8.52 -23.25
C VAL A 82 -13.71 9.13 -23.90
N VAL A 83 -13.05 8.34 -24.73
CA VAL A 83 -11.86 8.75 -25.46
C VAL A 83 -12.31 9.67 -26.61
N LYS A 84 -12.26 10.97 -26.41
CA LYS A 84 -12.49 11.96 -27.49
C LYS A 84 -11.27 12.10 -28.41
N ASP A 85 -10.06 11.80 -27.90
CA ASP A 85 -8.81 11.96 -28.63
C ASP A 85 -7.90 10.73 -28.43
N HIS A 86 -7.31 10.25 -29.53
CA HIS A 86 -6.24 9.26 -29.47
C HIS A 86 -5.00 9.89 -28.82
N ILE A 87 -4.69 9.46 -27.59
CA ILE A 87 -3.46 9.86 -26.92
C ILE A 87 -2.37 8.85 -27.24
N VAL A 88 -1.24 9.35 -27.69
CA VAL A 88 -0.01 8.55 -27.76
C VAL A 88 0.61 8.54 -26.37
N LEU A 89 0.54 7.41 -25.68
CA LEU A 89 1.13 7.24 -24.36
C LEU A 89 2.66 7.09 -24.47
N PRO A 90 3.43 7.74 -23.57
CA PRO A 90 4.89 7.61 -23.57
C PRO A 90 5.32 6.20 -23.18
N GLU A 91 6.52 5.81 -23.59
CA GLU A 91 7.11 4.51 -23.18
C GLU A 91 7.34 4.42 -21.67
N ARG A 92 7.70 5.55 -21.04
CA ARG A 92 7.85 5.70 -19.59
C ARG A 92 6.97 6.83 -19.07
N PHE A 93 6.33 6.59 -17.95
CA PHE A 93 5.57 7.60 -17.22
C PHE A 93 5.78 7.45 -15.72
N ASP A 94 5.93 8.57 -15.03
CA ASP A 94 6.01 8.64 -13.58
C ASP A 94 5.15 9.83 -13.12
N ALA A 95 4.16 9.57 -12.28
CA ALA A 95 3.26 10.60 -11.77
C ALA A 95 4.00 11.69 -10.98
N ARG A 96 5.13 11.34 -10.34
CA ARG A 96 5.98 12.27 -9.57
C ARG A 96 6.67 13.31 -10.46
N ASP A 97 6.96 12.92 -11.71
CA ASP A 97 7.55 13.82 -12.72
C ASP A 97 6.46 14.68 -13.39
N ARG A 98 5.26 14.10 -13.54
CA ARG A 98 4.13 14.76 -14.24
C ARG A 98 3.44 15.82 -13.38
N TRP A 99 3.34 15.58 -12.07
CA TRP A 99 2.70 16.47 -11.08
C TRP A 99 3.64 16.76 -9.91
N PRO A 100 4.75 17.47 -10.15
CA PRO A 100 5.79 17.70 -9.12
C PRO A 100 5.29 18.51 -7.93
N GLU A 101 4.22 19.32 -8.12
CA GLU A 101 3.60 20.14 -7.09
C GLU A 101 2.69 19.35 -6.15
N CYS A 102 2.48 18.04 -6.42
CA CYS A 102 1.75 17.14 -5.53
C CYS A 102 2.74 16.30 -4.69
N PRO A 103 3.20 16.77 -3.52
CA PRO A 103 4.23 16.11 -2.73
C PRO A 103 3.81 14.73 -2.21
N SER A 104 2.51 14.48 -2.09
CA SER A 104 1.95 13.20 -1.67
C SER A 104 2.33 12.04 -2.60
N LEU A 105 2.60 12.31 -3.88
CA LEU A 105 3.08 11.30 -4.84
C LEU A 105 4.43 10.67 -4.44
N LYS A 106 5.24 11.39 -3.66
CA LYS A 106 6.55 10.95 -3.17
C LYS A 106 6.49 10.38 -1.74
N GLN A 107 5.36 10.56 -1.05
CA GLN A 107 5.20 10.11 0.32
C GLN A 107 4.98 8.60 0.40
N ILE A 108 5.74 7.93 1.25
CA ILE A 108 5.55 6.52 1.58
C ILE A 108 4.95 6.43 2.98
N ARG A 109 3.85 5.70 3.10
CA ARG A 109 3.22 5.43 4.40
C ARG A 109 3.68 4.08 4.96
N ASN A 110 3.41 3.87 6.25
CA ASN A 110 3.66 2.61 6.92
C ASN A 110 2.37 2.13 7.60
N GLN A 111 1.92 0.92 7.24
CA GLN A 111 0.70 0.33 7.80
C GLN A 111 0.92 -0.30 9.18
N GLY A 112 2.17 -0.48 9.61
CA GLY A 112 2.49 -1.09 10.89
C GLY A 112 1.96 -2.51 11.05
N CYS A 113 1.62 -2.87 12.29
CA CYS A 113 1.12 -4.20 12.68
C CYS A 113 -0.37 -4.42 12.33
N CYS A 114 -0.84 -3.94 11.18
CA CYS A 114 -2.23 -4.00 10.77
C CYS A 114 -2.33 -4.37 9.29
N GLY A 115 -3.22 -5.27 8.94
CA GLY A 115 -3.56 -5.63 7.57
C GLY A 115 -4.39 -4.55 6.86
N SER A 116 -3.94 -3.30 6.91
CA SER A 116 -4.66 -2.11 6.44
C SER A 116 -4.20 -1.56 5.09
N CYS A 117 -3.41 -2.31 4.33
CA CYS A 117 -2.93 -1.87 3.01
C CYS A 117 -4.09 -1.41 2.09
N TRP A 118 -5.25 -2.06 2.17
CA TRP A 118 -6.47 -1.69 1.45
C TRP A 118 -6.96 -0.26 1.77
N ALA A 119 -6.85 0.16 3.02
CA ALA A 119 -7.27 1.50 3.48
C ALA A 119 -6.18 2.56 3.22
N ILE A 120 -4.91 2.20 3.44
CA ILE A 120 -3.77 3.12 3.24
C ILE A 120 -3.60 3.46 1.77
N SER A 121 -3.52 2.47 0.88
CA SER A 121 -3.35 2.72 -0.55
C SER A 121 -4.54 3.46 -1.18
N ALA A 122 -5.78 3.23 -0.67
CA ALA A 122 -6.95 4.04 -1.04
C ALA A 122 -6.76 5.51 -0.64
N ALA A 123 -6.45 5.77 0.64
CA ALA A 123 -6.26 7.13 1.16
C ALA A 123 -5.10 7.88 0.46
N GLU A 124 -4.00 7.20 0.15
CA GLU A 124 -2.89 7.76 -0.64
C GLU A 124 -3.34 8.12 -2.06
N THR A 125 -4.09 7.23 -2.72
CA THR A 125 -4.58 7.47 -4.07
C THR A 125 -5.61 8.61 -4.10
N PHE A 126 -6.49 8.71 -3.11
CA PHE A 126 -7.42 9.84 -2.96
C PHE A 126 -6.66 11.16 -2.78
N THR A 127 -5.60 11.15 -1.95
CA THR A 127 -4.76 12.33 -1.68
C THR A 127 -4.11 12.84 -2.97
N ASP A 128 -3.50 11.95 -3.73
CA ASP A 128 -2.84 12.32 -4.99
C ASP A 128 -3.84 12.84 -6.02
N ARG A 129 -4.97 12.14 -6.20
CA ARG A 129 -6.02 12.56 -7.15
C ARG A 129 -6.69 13.87 -6.73
N TRP A 130 -6.85 14.09 -5.42
CA TRP A 130 -7.35 15.38 -4.92
C TRP A 130 -6.42 16.52 -5.30
N CYS A 131 -5.12 16.39 -5.04
CA CYS A 131 -4.12 17.38 -5.42
C CYS A 131 -4.13 17.63 -6.94
N ILE A 132 -4.02 16.58 -7.75
CA ILE A 132 -3.97 16.65 -9.22
C ILE A 132 -5.21 17.38 -9.79
N HIS A 133 -6.41 17.03 -9.33
CA HIS A 133 -7.65 17.59 -9.83
C HIS A 133 -8.00 18.96 -9.23
N SER A 134 -7.34 19.36 -8.15
CA SER A 134 -7.42 20.73 -7.60
C SER A 134 -6.43 21.70 -8.26
N GLU A 135 -5.66 21.24 -9.25
CA GLU A 135 -4.59 22.01 -9.89
C GLU A 135 -3.53 22.46 -8.85
N ASP A 136 -3.15 21.53 -7.97
CA ASP A 136 -2.14 21.68 -6.92
C ASP A 136 -2.47 22.72 -5.83
N LYS A 137 -3.71 23.18 -5.77
CA LYS A 137 -4.14 24.24 -4.85
C LYS A 137 -4.59 23.73 -3.49
N ASP A 138 -5.05 22.45 -3.42
CA ASP A 138 -5.55 21.84 -2.18
C ASP A 138 -4.77 20.56 -1.85
N GLN A 139 -3.90 20.63 -0.85
CA GLN A 139 -3.05 19.56 -0.37
C GLN A 139 -3.75 18.73 0.72
N PHE A 140 -5.04 18.45 0.56
CA PHE A 140 -5.78 17.67 1.54
C PHE A 140 -5.26 16.22 1.62
N SER A 141 -4.71 15.84 2.78
CA SER A 141 -4.22 14.50 3.05
C SER A 141 -5.33 13.63 3.64
N PHE A 142 -5.85 12.68 2.87
CA PHE A 142 -6.86 11.73 3.34
C PHE A 142 -6.31 10.77 4.39
N GLY A 143 -7.08 10.58 5.48
CA GLY A 143 -6.74 9.70 6.59
C GLY A 143 -7.16 8.26 6.34
N ALA A 144 -6.22 7.32 6.37
CA ALA A 144 -6.55 5.89 6.29
C ALA A 144 -7.33 5.40 7.51
N TYR A 145 -7.21 6.08 8.66
CA TYR A 145 -7.96 5.76 9.88
C TYR A 145 -9.48 5.73 9.66
N ASP A 146 -10.03 6.73 8.95
CA ASP A 146 -11.49 6.83 8.75
C ASP A 146 -12.03 5.65 7.92
N LEU A 147 -11.27 5.23 6.90
CA LEU A 147 -11.56 4.01 6.15
C LEU A 147 -11.45 2.76 7.04
N LEU A 148 -10.30 2.59 7.68
CA LEU A 148 -9.96 1.43 8.49
C LEU A 148 -10.97 1.15 9.60
N SER A 149 -11.41 2.19 10.29
CA SER A 149 -12.23 2.08 11.50
C SER A 149 -13.73 2.27 11.25
N CYS A 150 -14.13 3.03 10.22
CA CYS A 150 -15.52 3.43 10.02
C CYS A 150 -16.19 2.80 8.80
N CYS A 151 -15.43 2.21 7.87
CA CYS A 151 -16.01 1.52 6.72
C CYS A 151 -16.30 0.04 7.03
N HIS A 152 -17.38 -0.24 7.75
CA HIS A 152 -17.75 -1.63 8.09
C HIS A 152 -18.11 -2.50 6.88
N SER A 153 -18.49 -1.90 5.75
CA SER A 153 -18.74 -2.62 4.50
C SER A 153 -17.47 -2.92 3.70
N CYS A 154 -16.33 -2.35 4.08
CA CYS A 154 -15.06 -2.55 3.38
C CYS A 154 -14.37 -3.88 3.75
N GLY A 155 -14.64 -4.40 4.93
CA GLY A 155 -14.01 -5.63 5.45
C GLY A 155 -13.84 -5.59 6.96
N ASP A 156 -12.80 -6.27 7.44
CA ASP A 156 -12.59 -6.54 8.87
C ASP A 156 -11.43 -5.70 9.46
N GLY A 157 -11.29 -4.47 9.01
CA GLY A 157 -10.28 -3.54 9.56
C GLY A 157 -8.85 -4.04 9.39
N CYS A 158 -8.13 -4.29 10.49
CA CYS A 158 -6.75 -4.79 10.49
C CYS A 158 -6.62 -6.24 10.01
N GLN A 159 -7.70 -7.01 9.93
CA GLN A 159 -7.73 -8.35 9.37
C GLN A 159 -8.03 -8.37 7.87
N GLY A 160 -8.01 -7.19 7.24
CA GLY A 160 -8.11 -7.04 5.79
C GLY A 160 -9.42 -6.45 5.29
N GLY A 161 -9.39 -5.99 4.03
CA GLY A 161 -10.55 -5.39 3.38
C GLY A 161 -10.47 -5.38 1.86
N ASN A 162 -11.52 -4.85 1.24
CA ASN A 162 -11.76 -4.82 -0.19
C ASN A 162 -11.61 -3.40 -0.75
N LEU A 163 -11.03 -3.29 -1.94
CA LEU A 163 -10.74 -1.98 -2.54
C LEU A 163 -11.99 -1.25 -3.01
N GLY A 164 -12.85 -1.91 -3.77
CA GLY A 164 -14.05 -1.29 -4.34
C GLY A 164 -14.96 -0.62 -3.29
N PRO A 165 -15.34 -1.30 -2.19
CA PRO A 165 -16.10 -0.69 -1.10
C PRO A 165 -15.42 0.53 -0.46
N ALA A 166 -14.07 0.58 -0.38
CA ALA A 166 -13.34 1.74 0.13
C ALA A 166 -13.53 2.96 -0.78
N TRP A 167 -13.47 2.78 -2.09
CA TRP A 167 -13.77 3.82 -3.07
C TRP A 167 -15.23 4.28 -3.01
N GLN A 168 -16.17 3.34 -2.82
CA GLN A 168 -17.59 3.64 -2.67
C GLN A 168 -17.86 4.44 -1.38
N PHE A 169 -17.16 4.11 -0.29
CA PHE A 169 -17.23 4.86 0.96
C PHE A 169 -16.77 6.31 0.76
N TRP A 170 -15.69 6.56 0.01
CA TRP A 170 -15.24 7.91 -0.32
C TRP A 170 -16.31 8.72 -1.05
N VAL A 171 -17.01 8.11 -2.00
CA VAL A 171 -18.11 8.79 -2.73
C VAL A 171 -19.33 9.05 -1.85
N GLN A 172 -19.75 8.06 -1.06
CA GLN A 172 -21.01 8.11 -0.32
C GLN A 172 -20.90 8.80 1.04
N ARG A 173 -19.79 8.65 1.73
CA ARG A 173 -19.58 9.11 3.10
C ARG A 173 -18.52 10.19 3.23
N GLY A 174 -17.65 10.31 2.24
CA GLY A 174 -16.44 11.11 2.33
C GLY A 174 -15.42 10.49 3.30
N VAL A 175 -14.20 10.98 3.22
CA VAL A 175 -13.09 10.57 4.10
C VAL A 175 -12.48 11.82 4.72
N SER A 176 -12.18 11.74 6.02
CA SER A 176 -11.56 12.83 6.78
C SER A 176 -10.06 12.91 6.50
N SER A 177 -9.45 14.04 6.88
CA SER A 177 -8.01 14.21 6.82
C SER A 177 -7.28 13.37 7.86
N GLY A 178 -6.01 13.02 7.57
CA GLY A 178 -5.13 12.34 8.51
C GLY A 178 -3.72 12.19 7.98
N GLY A 179 -2.76 12.26 8.88
CA GLY A 179 -1.34 12.08 8.61
C GLY A 179 -0.82 10.70 9.03
N PRO A 180 0.51 10.51 9.03
CA PRO A 180 1.16 9.30 9.51
C PRO A 180 0.90 9.01 10.99
N TYR A 181 1.36 7.84 11.45
CA TYR A 181 1.30 7.46 12.87
C TYR A 181 1.93 8.54 13.77
N ASN A 182 1.28 8.77 14.91
CA ASN A 182 1.70 9.72 15.93
C ASN A 182 1.93 11.16 15.41
N SER A 183 1.39 11.52 14.24
CA SER A 183 1.44 12.88 13.73
C SER A 183 0.30 13.72 14.32
N ARG A 184 0.49 15.05 14.31
CA ARG A 184 -0.59 16.00 14.63
C ARG A 184 -1.32 16.49 13.38
N GLN A 185 -1.15 15.81 12.25
CA GLN A 185 -1.69 16.23 10.97
C GLN A 185 -3.10 15.69 10.75
N GLY A 186 -4.01 16.58 10.39
CA GLY A 186 -5.39 16.25 10.05
C GLY A 186 -6.27 15.86 11.23
N CYS A 187 -7.50 15.51 10.93
CA CYS A 187 -8.53 15.11 11.88
C CYS A 187 -8.20 13.78 12.56
N HIS A 188 -7.82 12.80 11.76
CA HIS A 188 -7.55 11.43 12.19
C HIS A 188 -6.18 10.93 11.70
N PRO A 189 -5.08 11.21 12.42
CA PRO A 189 -3.79 10.58 12.15
C PRO A 189 -3.89 9.05 12.22
N TYR A 190 -3.05 8.36 11.47
CA TYR A 190 -3.02 6.89 11.48
C TYR A 190 -2.67 6.37 12.88
N PRO A 191 -3.44 5.42 13.44
CA PRO A 191 -3.32 5.11 14.87
C PRO A 191 -2.43 3.90 15.18
N VAL A 192 -1.95 3.16 14.17
CA VAL A 192 -1.17 1.93 14.37
C VAL A 192 0.32 2.20 14.21
N ASP A 193 1.09 1.74 15.19
CA ASP A 193 2.56 1.82 15.20
C ASP A 193 3.20 0.75 14.30
N VAL A 194 4.48 0.92 14.03
CA VAL A 194 5.28 -0.11 13.37
C VAL A 194 5.35 -1.38 14.23
N CYS A 195 5.50 -2.54 13.58
CA CYS A 195 5.64 -3.80 14.29
C CYS A 195 6.99 -3.89 14.98
N HIS A 196 6.99 -4.33 16.24
CA HIS A 196 8.20 -4.59 17.03
C HIS A 196 8.41 -6.07 17.34
N SER A 197 7.35 -6.89 17.28
CA SER A 197 7.39 -8.33 17.53
C SER A 197 6.45 -9.12 16.64
N ALA A 198 6.65 -10.44 16.55
CA ALA A 198 5.85 -11.34 15.73
C ALA A 198 4.40 -11.48 16.22
N ASP A 199 4.19 -11.34 17.53
CA ASP A 199 2.90 -11.54 18.20
C ASP A 199 2.06 -10.26 18.27
N GLU A 200 2.56 -9.16 17.69
CA GLU A 200 1.84 -7.89 17.61
C GLU A 200 0.92 -7.87 16.38
N ASP A 201 -0.35 -8.19 16.58
CA ASP A 201 -1.41 -7.84 15.64
C ASP A 201 -2.26 -6.71 16.27
N ALA A 202 -2.32 -5.58 15.57
CA ALA A 202 -3.13 -4.48 16.04
C ALA A 202 -4.63 -4.79 15.91
N ASP A 203 -5.37 -4.52 16.96
CA ASP A 203 -6.83 -4.50 16.89
C ASP A 203 -7.29 -3.38 15.94
N THR A 204 -8.42 -3.61 15.27
CA THR A 204 -9.05 -2.55 14.46
C THR A 204 -9.44 -1.38 15.37
N PRO A 205 -8.95 -0.16 15.09
CA PRO A 205 -9.28 1.01 15.90
C PRO A 205 -10.78 1.31 15.87
N LYS A 206 -11.32 1.84 16.97
CA LYS A 206 -12.74 2.20 17.06
C LYS A 206 -13.05 3.41 16.18
N CYS A 207 -14.15 3.35 15.43
CA CYS A 207 -14.66 4.50 14.70
C CYS A 207 -15.03 5.64 15.66
N THR A 208 -14.47 6.83 15.45
CA THR A 208 -14.78 8.02 16.24
C THR A 208 -15.40 9.12 15.37
N ARG A 209 -16.18 9.99 15.99
CA ARG A 209 -16.85 11.11 15.31
C ARG A 209 -16.20 12.46 15.62
N LYS A 210 -15.13 12.46 16.40
CA LYS A 210 -14.38 13.66 16.80
C LYS A 210 -12.97 13.58 16.29
N CYS A 211 -12.48 14.69 15.79
CA CYS A 211 -11.08 14.85 15.44
C CYS A 211 -10.18 14.86 16.68
N GLN A 212 -8.88 14.65 16.50
CA GLN A 212 -7.91 14.84 17.58
C GLN A 212 -7.97 16.26 18.16
N SER A 213 -7.67 16.40 19.44
CA SER A 213 -7.84 17.68 20.18
C SER A 213 -6.91 18.81 19.71
N THR A 214 -5.85 18.48 18.99
CA THR A 214 -4.88 19.45 18.45
C THR A 214 -5.27 19.98 17.07
N TYR A 215 -6.36 19.46 16.48
CA TYR A 215 -6.85 19.87 15.17
C TYR A 215 -7.93 20.94 15.32
N ASN A 216 -7.98 21.90 14.39
CA ASN A 216 -8.88 23.04 14.47
C ASN A 216 -10.35 22.74 14.14
N VAL A 217 -10.63 21.55 13.58
CA VAL A 217 -11.99 21.05 13.32
C VAL A 217 -12.35 20.03 14.38
N THR A 218 -13.54 20.15 14.98
CA THR A 218 -13.96 19.28 16.09
C THR A 218 -14.64 18.01 15.61
N ASN A 219 -15.54 18.13 14.62
CA ASN A 219 -16.31 16.99 14.14
C ASN A 219 -15.75 16.45 12.83
N VAL A 220 -15.65 15.14 12.72
CA VAL A 220 -15.21 14.45 11.50
C VAL A 220 -16.05 14.80 10.29
N SER A 221 -17.37 15.00 10.47
CA SER A 221 -18.29 15.39 9.38
C SER A 221 -17.89 16.67 8.67
N ASP A 222 -17.31 17.62 9.40
CA ASP A 222 -16.98 18.95 8.90
C ASP A 222 -15.64 18.96 8.15
N ASP A 223 -14.83 17.92 8.39
CA ASP A 223 -13.50 17.74 7.77
C ASP A 223 -13.55 16.87 6.49
N ARG A 224 -14.60 16.07 6.28
CA ARG A 224 -14.67 15.12 5.18
C ARG A 224 -14.64 15.76 3.79
N ARG A 225 -13.93 15.07 2.87
CA ARG A 225 -13.95 15.35 1.43
C ARG A 225 -14.44 14.12 0.67
N PHE A 226 -15.16 14.36 -0.42
CA PHE A 226 -15.91 13.33 -1.14
C PHE A 226 -15.31 13.04 -2.51
N GLY A 227 -15.41 11.79 -2.94
CA GLY A 227 -15.33 11.44 -4.34
C GLY A 227 -16.64 11.78 -5.06
N ARG A 228 -16.54 12.16 -6.35
CA ARG A 228 -17.69 12.36 -7.21
C ARG A 228 -18.17 11.03 -7.80
N VAL A 229 -17.22 10.21 -8.21
CA VAL A 229 -17.44 8.91 -8.84
C VAL A 229 -16.29 7.97 -8.52
N ALA A 230 -16.60 6.68 -8.39
CA ALA A 230 -15.63 5.60 -8.25
C ALA A 230 -15.98 4.49 -9.25
N TYR A 231 -14.94 3.86 -9.83
CA TYR A 231 -15.08 2.84 -10.86
C TYR A 231 -13.89 1.89 -10.86
N SER A 232 -14.09 0.70 -11.43
CA SER A 232 -13.01 -0.21 -11.77
C SER A 232 -12.46 0.12 -13.15
N VAL A 233 -11.15 -0.02 -13.32
CA VAL A 233 -10.48 0.09 -14.62
C VAL A 233 -10.44 -1.30 -15.26
N ALA A 234 -10.68 -1.37 -16.56
CA ALA A 234 -10.63 -2.64 -17.29
C ALA A 234 -9.23 -3.29 -17.16
N GLN A 235 -9.20 -4.62 -17.09
CA GLN A 235 -7.96 -5.41 -17.10
C GLN A 235 -7.32 -5.35 -18.49
N ASP A 236 -6.74 -4.20 -18.80
CA ASP A 236 -6.11 -3.90 -20.07
C ASP A 236 -4.94 -2.93 -19.84
N GLU A 237 -3.76 -3.28 -20.34
CA GLU A 237 -2.52 -2.52 -20.12
C GLU A 237 -2.68 -1.06 -20.56
N GLU A 238 -3.24 -0.82 -21.74
CA GLU A 238 -3.38 0.53 -22.31
C GLU A 238 -4.44 1.34 -21.54
N ARG A 239 -5.54 0.72 -21.09
CA ARG A 239 -6.56 1.40 -20.29
C ARG A 239 -6.04 1.80 -18.92
N ILE A 240 -5.25 0.95 -18.26
CA ILE A 240 -4.62 1.28 -16.98
C ILE A 240 -3.62 2.44 -17.16
N LYS A 241 -2.78 2.39 -18.20
CA LYS A 241 -1.86 3.48 -18.53
C LYS A 241 -2.58 4.78 -18.81
N GLU A 242 -3.64 4.75 -19.63
CA GLU A 242 -4.44 5.92 -19.98
C GLU A 242 -5.09 6.55 -18.75
N GLU A 243 -5.64 5.72 -17.85
CA GLU A 243 -6.24 6.18 -16.59
C GLU A 243 -5.22 6.92 -15.72
N ILE A 244 -4.04 6.32 -15.53
CA ILE A 244 -2.96 6.94 -14.74
C ILE A 244 -2.49 8.24 -15.40
N PHE A 245 -2.31 8.24 -16.71
CA PHE A 245 -1.81 9.40 -17.45
C PHE A 245 -2.74 10.62 -17.39
N ARG A 246 -4.07 10.38 -17.48
CA ARG A 246 -5.09 11.42 -17.48
C ARG A 246 -5.47 11.90 -16.09
N ASN A 247 -5.65 10.96 -15.17
CA ASN A 247 -6.36 11.21 -13.90
C ASN A 247 -5.50 11.00 -12.65
N GLY A 248 -4.26 10.51 -12.81
CA GLY A 248 -3.36 10.24 -11.69
C GLY A 248 -3.38 8.77 -11.23
N PRO A 249 -2.65 8.47 -10.14
CA PRO A 249 -2.47 7.11 -9.62
C PRO A 249 -3.76 6.31 -9.45
N VAL A 250 -3.65 4.98 -9.55
CA VAL A 250 -4.74 4.04 -9.29
C VAL A 250 -4.39 3.14 -8.11
N GLN A 251 -5.40 2.63 -7.42
CA GLN A 251 -5.23 1.59 -6.41
C GLN A 251 -5.34 0.22 -7.07
N VAL A 252 -4.41 -0.69 -6.72
CA VAL A 252 -4.41 -2.06 -7.24
C VAL A 252 -4.18 -3.05 -6.12
N SER A 253 -4.57 -4.32 -6.33
CA SER A 253 -4.16 -5.40 -5.44
C SER A 253 -3.51 -6.55 -6.20
N PHE A 254 -2.63 -7.30 -5.52
CA PHE A 254 -1.92 -8.45 -6.07
C PHE A 254 -1.58 -9.47 -4.98
N ASP A 255 -1.22 -10.69 -5.41
CA ASP A 255 -0.81 -11.74 -4.50
C ASP A 255 0.66 -11.61 -4.13
N VAL A 256 0.95 -11.48 -2.85
CA VAL A 256 2.32 -11.39 -2.32
C VAL A 256 2.85 -12.78 -2.02
N TYR A 257 4.08 -13.05 -2.47
CA TYR A 257 4.85 -14.24 -2.15
C TYR A 257 6.05 -13.90 -1.26
N LEU A 258 6.59 -14.90 -0.63
CA LEU A 258 7.67 -14.74 0.36
C LEU A 258 8.86 -13.93 -0.16
N ASP A 259 9.27 -14.15 -1.40
CA ASP A 259 10.42 -13.48 -2.02
C ASP A 259 10.22 -11.97 -2.23
N PHE A 260 8.97 -11.50 -2.38
CA PHE A 260 8.67 -10.07 -2.49
C PHE A 260 9.14 -9.27 -1.26
N LYS A 261 9.11 -9.89 -0.07
CA LYS A 261 9.57 -9.26 1.16
C LYS A 261 11.09 -8.95 1.17
N ALA A 262 11.85 -9.61 0.29
CA ALA A 262 13.28 -9.35 0.09
C ALA A 262 13.59 -8.49 -1.15
N TYR A 263 12.59 -7.89 -1.78
CA TYR A 263 12.80 -7.00 -2.92
C TYR A 263 13.62 -5.75 -2.54
N LYS A 264 14.55 -5.34 -3.42
CA LYS A 264 15.29 -4.08 -3.31
C LYS A 264 15.18 -3.22 -4.57
N THR A 265 15.57 -3.72 -5.72
CA THR A 265 15.59 -2.94 -6.98
C THR A 265 15.30 -3.83 -8.18
N GLY A 266 15.06 -3.21 -9.34
CA GLY A 266 14.78 -3.91 -10.59
C GLY A 266 13.30 -4.25 -10.75
N VAL A 267 12.94 -5.06 -11.75
CA VAL A 267 11.55 -5.42 -12.06
C VAL A 267 11.20 -6.75 -11.42
N TYR A 268 10.43 -6.70 -10.34
CA TYR A 268 10.03 -7.89 -9.59
C TYR A 268 9.25 -8.87 -10.45
N ARG A 269 9.67 -10.13 -10.37
CA ARG A 269 8.98 -11.32 -10.85
C ARG A 269 9.11 -12.40 -9.78
N HIS A 270 8.01 -12.98 -9.35
CA HIS A 270 8.02 -14.06 -8.36
C HIS A 270 8.83 -15.27 -8.87
N VAL A 271 9.71 -15.78 -8.01
CA VAL A 271 10.59 -16.91 -8.31
C VAL A 271 10.74 -17.90 -7.14
N PHE A 272 10.32 -17.51 -5.92
CA PHE A 272 10.58 -18.34 -4.73
C PHE A 272 9.58 -18.13 -3.59
N GLY A 273 9.19 -19.24 -2.96
CA GLY A 273 8.45 -19.29 -1.71
C GLY A 273 6.93 -19.35 -1.87
N PRO A 274 6.21 -19.56 -0.76
CA PRO A 274 4.74 -19.65 -0.75
C PRO A 274 4.08 -18.27 -0.90
N MET A 275 2.79 -18.29 -1.24
CA MET A 275 1.92 -17.14 -1.15
C MET A 275 1.71 -16.74 0.33
N GLU A 276 1.77 -15.44 0.61
CA GLU A 276 1.68 -14.86 1.95
C GLU A 276 0.38 -14.05 2.16
N GLY A 277 -0.38 -13.81 1.10
CA GLY A 277 -1.67 -13.12 1.13
C GLY A 277 -1.82 -12.03 0.08
N GLY A 278 -3.00 -11.45 0.00
CA GLY A 278 -3.31 -10.33 -0.88
C GLY A 278 -2.83 -9.00 -0.31
N HIS A 279 -2.29 -8.15 -1.18
CA HIS A 279 -1.76 -6.83 -0.80
C HIS A 279 -2.25 -5.74 -1.74
N ALA A 280 -2.57 -4.59 -1.19
CA ALA A 280 -3.01 -3.43 -1.95
C ALA A 280 -1.96 -2.32 -1.93
N VAL A 281 -1.74 -1.72 -3.10
CA VAL A 281 -0.72 -0.69 -3.30
C VAL A 281 -1.24 0.41 -4.22
N LYS A 282 -0.51 1.52 -4.30
CA LYS A 282 -0.76 2.61 -5.22
C LYS A 282 0.15 2.47 -6.44
N MET A 283 -0.43 2.35 -7.64
CA MET A 283 0.29 2.31 -8.91
C MET A 283 0.38 3.73 -9.49
N ILE A 284 1.60 4.21 -9.71
CA ILE A 284 1.89 5.61 -10.07
C ILE A 284 2.51 5.80 -11.45
N GLY A 285 2.82 4.71 -12.16
CA GLY A 285 3.46 4.84 -13.46
C GLY A 285 3.89 3.52 -14.07
N TRP A 286 4.66 3.61 -15.14
CA TRP A 286 5.17 2.47 -15.88
C TRP A 286 6.44 2.81 -16.66
N GLY A 287 7.11 1.79 -17.19
CA GLY A 287 8.26 1.95 -18.07
C GLY A 287 8.79 0.62 -18.58
N VAL A 288 10.03 0.67 -19.05
CA VAL A 288 10.83 -0.49 -19.48
C VAL A 288 12.21 -0.38 -18.83
N GLU A 289 12.69 -1.46 -18.22
CA GLU A 289 14.02 -1.56 -17.64
C GLU A 289 14.70 -2.84 -18.13
N ASN A 290 15.86 -2.70 -18.77
CA ASN A 290 16.61 -3.82 -19.36
C ASN A 290 15.71 -4.74 -20.24
N GLY A 291 14.82 -4.13 -21.04
CA GLY A 291 13.89 -4.85 -21.92
C GLY A 291 12.65 -5.43 -21.21
N THR A 292 12.54 -5.30 -19.91
CA THR A 292 11.38 -5.79 -19.13
C THR A 292 10.40 -4.65 -18.86
N LYS A 293 9.16 -4.80 -19.33
CA LYS A 293 8.07 -3.85 -19.03
C LYS A 293 7.69 -3.92 -17.56
N TYR A 294 7.43 -2.76 -16.92
CA TYR A 294 7.05 -2.70 -15.52
C TYR A 294 5.93 -1.72 -15.21
N TRP A 295 5.20 -1.99 -14.13
CA TRP A 295 4.43 -1.02 -13.36
C TRP A 295 5.28 -0.47 -12.22
N LEU A 296 5.21 0.85 -11.98
CA LEU A 296 5.84 1.52 -10.84
C LEU A 296 4.79 1.72 -9.75
N CYS A 297 5.07 1.19 -8.56
CA CYS A 297 4.16 1.21 -7.43
C CYS A 297 4.80 1.77 -6.17
N SER A 298 3.98 2.42 -5.34
CA SER A 298 4.29 2.84 -3.97
C SER A 298 3.72 1.80 -3.00
N ASN A 299 4.58 1.29 -2.10
CA ASN A 299 4.21 0.33 -1.05
C ASN A 299 3.88 1.04 0.27
N SER A 300 3.31 0.30 1.23
CA SER A 300 2.93 0.78 2.57
C SER A 300 3.70 0.11 3.71
N TRP A 301 4.97 -0.23 3.47
CA TRP A 301 5.86 -0.87 4.46
C TRP A 301 7.01 0.05 4.92
N GLY A 302 6.86 1.37 4.74
CA GLY A 302 7.88 2.37 5.07
C GLY A 302 8.95 2.55 3.99
N GLU A 303 9.72 3.63 4.12
CA GLU A 303 10.74 4.04 3.13
C GLU A 303 11.96 3.14 3.10
N ASP A 304 12.26 2.42 4.20
CA ASP A 304 13.42 1.54 4.30
C ASP A 304 13.23 0.21 3.54
N TRP A 305 11.99 -0.15 3.21
CA TRP A 305 11.69 -1.32 2.40
C TRP A 305 11.86 -1.03 0.90
N GLY A 306 12.36 -2.01 0.16
CA GLY A 306 12.46 -1.96 -1.29
C GLY A 306 13.37 -0.84 -1.81
N ASP A 307 12.94 -0.16 -2.87
CA ASP A 307 13.60 1.00 -3.46
C ASP A 307 12.99 2.29 -2.88
N HIS A 308 13.41 2.66 -1.68
CA HIS A 308 12.86 3.81 -0.93
C HIS A 308 11.32 3.76 -0.79
N GLY A 309 10.77 2.56 -0.49
CA GLY A 309 9.34 2.33 -0.36
C GLY A 309 8.60 2.08 -1.68
N PHE A 310 9.28 2.23 -2.82
CA PHE A 310 8.74 1.93 -4.14
C PHE A 310 9.20 0.56 -4.64
N PHE A 311 8.50 0.06 -5.65
CA PHE A 311 8.91 -1.14 -6.38
C PHE A 311 8.40 -1.11 -7.82
N LYS A 312 9.06 -1.89 -8.67
CA LYS A 312 8.64 -2.19 -10.03
C LYS A 312 8.21 -3.64 -10.11
N ILE A 313 7.12 -3.92 -10.79
CA ILE A 313 6.60 -5.28 -11.02
C ILE A 313 6.30 -5.47 -12.49
N VAL A 314 6.47 -6.68 -13.01
CA VAL A 314 6.22 -7.01 -14.43
C VAL A 314 4.84 -6.54 -14.88
N ARG A 315 4.80 -5.90 -16.07
CA ARG A 315 3.62 -5.32 -16.72
C ARG A 315 3.22 -6.06 -17.98
N GLY A 316 1.91 -6.17 -18.24
CA GLY A 316 1.33 -6.73 -19.46
C GLY A 316 1.11 -8.24 -19.42
N GLU A 317 1.37 -8.88 -18.28
CA GLU A 317 1.20 -10.34 -18.10
C GLU A 317 0.20 -10.64 -16.96
N ASN A 318 -0.45 -9.62 -16.39
CA ASN A 318 -1.24 -9.72 -15.17
C ASN A 318 -0.50 -10.47 -14.05
N HIS A 319 0.80 -10.19 -13.89
CA HIS A 319 1.66 -10.90 -12.95
C HIS A 319 1.12 -10.77 -11.53
N LEU A 320 0.90 -11.93 -10.87
CA LEU A 320 0.30 -12.02 -9.53
C LEU A 320 -1.08 -11.33 -9.41
N GLY A 321 -1.77 -11.14 -10.53
CA GLY A 321 -3.09 -10.54 -10.58
C GLY A 321 -3.13 -9.01 -10.44
N ILE A 322 -1.99 -8.30 -10.58
CA ILE A 322 -1.89 -6.85 -10.33
C ILE A 322 -2.73 -6.01 -11.30
N GLU A 323 -3.05 -6.53 -12.49
CA GLU A 323 -3.86 -5.84 -13.50
C GLU A 323 -5.35 -6.19 -13.42
N SER A 324 -5.74 -7.16 -12.57
CA SER A 324 -7.13 -7.66 -12.50
C SER A 324 -8.00 -6.95 -11.47
N ASP A 325 -7.41 -6.23 -10.51
CA ASP A 325 -8.13 -5.51 -9.45
C ASP A 325 -7.64 -4.07 -9.35
N VAL A 326 -8.13 -3.25 -10.29
CA VAL A 326 -7.71 -1.85 -10.46
C VAL A 326 -8.90 -0.92 -10.21
N HIS A 327 -8.75 -0.02 -9.24
CA HIS A 327 -9.77 0.94 -8.85
C HIS A 327 -9.31 2.37 -8.99
N ALA A 328 -10.23 3.22 -9.42
CA ALA A 328 -10.03 4.63 -9.65
C ALA A 328 -11.31 5.43 -9.31
N GLY A 329 -11.22 6.75 -9.37
CA GLY A 329 -12.34 7.66 -9.17
C GLY A 329 -11.90 9.11 -9.26
N LEU A 330 -12.85 10.00 -9.37
CA LEU A 330 -12.61 11.43 -9.46
C LEU A 330 -13.11 12.14 -8.21
N PRO A 331 -12.37 13.13 -7.68
CA PRO A 331 -12.78 13.89 -6.52
C PRO A 331 -13.98 14.79 -6.83
N HIS A 332 -14.80 15.05 -5.81
CA HIS A 332 -15.84 16.08 -5.86
C HIS A 332 -15.21 17.43 -5.50
N TYR A 333 -14.39 17.95 -6.39
CA TYR A 333 -13.78 19.26 -6.20
C TYR A 333 -14.71 20.33 -6.76
N ARG A 334 -15.23 21.24 -5.93
CA ARG A 334 -16.01 22.40 -6.38
C ARG A 334 -15.06 23.46 -6.91
N LYS A 335 -14.81 23.47 -8.22
CA LYS A 335 -14.31 24.69 -8.88
C LYS A 335 -15.36 25.80 -8.70
N HIS A 336 -14.94 26.96 -8.24
CA HIS A 336 -15.75 28.15 -8.38
C HIS A 336 -16.06 28.33 -9.86
N LYS A 337 -17.34 28.06 -10.23
CA LYS A 337 -17.99 28.34 -11.52
C LYS A 337 -17.12 28.15 -12.76
N GLU A 338 -17.12 26.91 -13.28
CA GLU A 338 -17.32 26.69 -14.71
C GLU A 338 -17.75 25.22 -14.87
N MET A 339 -18.97 25.07 -15.39
CA MET A 339 -19.63 23.80 -15.61
C MET A 339 -18.94 23.08 -16.77
N PHE A 340 -18.49 21.85 -16.52
CA PHE A 340 -18.54 20.85 -17.58
C PHE A 340 -19.83 20.05 -17.39
N GLU A 341 -20.84 20.35 -18.18
CA GLU A 341 -21.97 19.47 -18.40
C GLU A 341 -21.45 18.17 -18.99
N TYR A 342 -21.53 17.13 -18.18
CA TYR A 342 -21.51 15.77 -18.69
C TYR A 342 -22.96 15.33 -18.74
N ASP A 343 -23.53 15.31 -19.95
CA ASP A 343 -24.82 14.67 -20.22
C ASP A 343 -24.71 13.19 -19.87
N TYR A 344 -25.69 12.68 -19.10
CA TYR A 344 -25.90 11.27 -18.75
C TYR A 344 -26.48 10.49 -19.94
#